data_4e7daf8a18a4a3d0e83ec2186e2fdf10
#
_entry.id   4e7daf8a18a4a3d0e83ec2186e2fdf10
#
_cell.length_a   1.000
_cell.length_b   1.000
_cell.length_c   1.000
_cell.angle_alpha   90.00
_cell.angle_beta   90.00
_cell.angle_gamma   90.00
#
_symmetry.space_group_name_H-M   'P 1'
#
loop_
_entity.id
_entity.type
_entity.pdbx_description
1 polymer ?
#
loop_
_entity_poly.entity_id
_entity_poly.type
_entity_poly.pdbx_seq_one_letter_code
_entity_poly.pdbx_strand_id
1 'polypeptide(L)'
;GTTGESPTVDYDEHNELVRVAVETAGGRIPVIAGTGSNSTKEAIELSAYAASVGADATLQVVPYYNKPTQEGLFQHFKAISDAVDIPIILYNVPGRTVADLKNDTVLRLLELPNIIGLKDATGDLGRASELLSRLPKDREFAIYSGNDDSALALMLMGGAGVISVTANVAPELMSRMCAMALANDVMGAREINDRLMPLHKELFCEPNPIVPKWALHRMGLIPPGIRLPLTPLSPSKHEQVERALMVGGCI
;
A
#
# COMPACT_ATOMS: atom_id res chain seq x y z
N GLY A 1 -2.12 0.84 7.08
CA GLY A 1 -1.07 1.75 6.60
C GLY A 1 -1.51 3.21 6.54
N THR A 2 -0.91 4.01 5.67
CA THR A 2 -1.16 5.46 5.59
C THR A 2 -2.64 5.80 5.45
N THR A 3 -3.34 5.18 4.51
CA THR A 3 -4.77 5.46 4.25
C THR A 3 -5.66 5.07 5.43
N GLY A 4 -5.27 4.07 6.22
CA GLY A 4 -5.95 3.65 7.45
C GLY A 4 -5.58 4.47 8.68
N GLU A 5 -4.93 5.63 8.53
CA GLU A 5 -4.53 6.54 9.62
C GLU A 5 -3.64 5.87 10.69
N SER A 6 -2.83 4.87 10.31
CA SER A 6 -1.99 4.12 11.25
C SER A 6 -1.11 4.98 12.18
N PRO A 7 -0.61 6.18 11.78
CA PRO A 7 0.17 7.03 12.69
C PRO A 7 -0.62 7.65 13.84
N THR A 8 -1.95 7.65 13.78
CA THR A 8 -2.83 8.35 14.74
C THR A 8 -3.82 7.44 15.46
N VAL A 9 -3.79 6.14 15.20
CA VAL A 9 -4.44 5.11 16.03
C VAL A 9 -3.46 4.66 17.11
N ASP A 10 -3.96 4.43 18.33
CA ASP A 10 -3.13 3.85 19.37
C ASP A 10 -2.91 2.35 19.15
N TYR A 11 -2.13 1.72 20.02
CA TYR A 11 -1.72 0.33 19.86
C TYR A 11 -2.92 -0.65 19.93
N ASP A 12 -3.82 -0.43 20.87
CA ASP A 12 -4.99 -1.28 21.06
C ASP A 12 -6.00 -1.09 19.93
N GLU A 13 -6.23 0.14 19.49
CA GLU A 13 -7.04 0.44 18.31
C GLU A 13 -6.48 -0.19 17.04
N HIS A 14 -5.13 -0.15 16.85
CA HIS A 14 -4.49 -0.76 15.69
C HIS A 14 -4.74 -2.27 15.65
N ASN A 15 -4.54 -2.93 16.77
CA ASN A 15 -4.79 -4.36 16.92
C ASN A 15 -6.26 -4.70 16.65
N GLU A 16 -7.18 -3.91 17.22
CA GLU A 16 -8.62 -4.10 17.00
C GLU A 16 -9.00 -3.93 15.51
N LEU A 17 -8.46 -2.94 14.81
CA LEU A 17 -8.70 -2.74 13.38
C LEU A 17 -8.24 -3.94 12.55
N VAL A 18 -7.10 -4.53 12.87
CA VAL A 18 -6.60 -5.75 12.18
C VAL A 18 -7.54 -6.92 12.44
N ARG A 19 -7.93 -7.15 13.70
CA ARG A 19 -8.87 -8.22 14.07
C ARG A 19 -10.20 -8.09 13.33
N VAL A 20 -10.80 -6.90 13.36
CA VAL A 20 -12.08 -6.62 12.68
C VAL A 20 -11.96 -6.81 11.17
N ALA A 21 -10.83 -6.40 10.56
CA ALA A 21 -10.62 -6.59 9.13
C ALA A 21 -10.56 -8.08 8.76
N VAL A 22 -9.84 -8.91 9.54
CA VAL A 22 -9.75 -10.36 9.33
C VAL A 22 -11.13 -11.03 9.50
N GLU A 23 -11.83 -10.73 10.58
CA GLU A 23 -13.16 -11.28 10.84
C GLU A 23 -14.17 -10.87 9.76
N THR A 24 -14.14 -9.60 9.33
CA THR A 24 -15.03 -9.09 8.28
C THR A 24 -14.72 -9.71 6.92
N ALA A 25 -13.44 -9.91 6.58
CA ALA A 25 -13.05 -10.62 5.37
C ALA A 25 -13.56 -12.07 5.39
N GLY A 26 -13.50 -12.74 6.55
CA GLY A 26 -14.06 -14.08 6.75
C GLY A 26 -13.53 -15.10 5.76
N GLY A 27 -12.26 -15.02 5.37
CA GLY A 27 -11.63 -15.89 4.40
C GLY A 27 -12.06 -15.70 2.93
N ARG A 28 -12.91 -14.71 2.62
CA ARG A 28 -13.35 -14.43 1.25
C ARG A 28 -12.26 -13.76 0.39
N ILE A 29 -11.38 -13.02 1.02
CA ILE A 29 -10.22 -12.36 0.42
C ILE A 29 -9.06 -12.39 1.41
N PRO A 30 -7.79 -12.42 0.96
CA PRO A 30 -6.64 -12.30 1.83
C PRO A 30 -6.58 -10.93 2.52
N VAL A 31 -6.10 -10.91 3.77
CA VAL A 31 -5.87 -9.68 4.55
C VAL A 31 -4.39 -9.47 4.76
N ILE A 32 -3.87 -8.34 4.25
CA ILE A 32 -2.49 -7.90 4.47
C ILE A 32 -2.52 -6.80 5.52
N ALA A 33 -2.08 -7.11 6.74
CA ALA A 33 -2.07 -6.16 7.85
C ALA A 33 -0.86 -5.20 7.76
N GLY A 34 -1.11 -3.89 7.84
CA GLY A 34 -0.02 -2.90 7.96
C GLY A 34 0.52 -2.87 9.38
N THR A 35 1.69 -3.45 9.62
CA THR A 35 2.31 -3.61 10.95
C THR A 35 3.70 -2.98 11.08
N GLY A 36 4.13 -2.23 10.05
CA GLY A 36 5.43 -1.57 10.06
C GLY A 36 5.49 -0.40 11.05
N SER A 37 6.65 -0.26 11.71
CA SER A 37 6.98 0.83 12.62
C SER A 37 8.44 1.26 12.41
N ASN A 38 8.81 2.45 12.88
CA ASN A 38 10.21 2.86 12.97
C ASN A 38 10.93 2.29 14.22
N SER A 39 10.20 1.58 15.08
CA SER A 39 10.69 0.76 16.19
C SER A 39 10.62 -0.71 15.77
N THR A 40 11.76 -1.40 15.71
CA THR A 40 11.80 -2.83 15.39
C THR A 40 10.98 -3.67 16.36
N LYS A 41 11.00 -3.32 17.65
CA LYS A 41 10.23 -4.02 18.69
C LYS A 41 8.73 -3.90 18.41
N GLU A 42 8.22 -2.70 18.16
CA GLU A 42 6.80 -2.49 17.85
C GLU A 42 6.37 -3.22 16.58
N ALA A 43 7.20 -3.18 15.52
CA ALA A 43 6.91 -3.89 14.28
C ALA A 43 6.79 -5.41 14.51
N ILE A 44 7.63 -5.99 15.37
CA ILE A 44 7.55 -7.41 15.77
C ILE A 44 6.25 -7.68 16.54
N GLU A 45 5.92 -6.87 17.54
CA GLU A 45 4.73 -7.04 18.38
C GLU A 45 3.44 -6.93 17.57
N LEU A 46 3.32 -5.92 16.70
CA LEU A 46 2.17 -5.74 15.80
C LEU A 46 2.06 -6.90 14.79
N SER A 47 3.19 -7.39 14.27
CA SER A 47 3.20 -8.51 13.32
C SER A 47 2.81 -9.83 13.99
N ALA A 48 3.30 -10.07 15.20
CA ALA A 48 2.91 -11.24 15.99
C ALA A 48 1.41 -11.24 16.30
N TYR A 49 0.85 -10.07 16.66
CA TYR A 49 -0.59 -9.95 16.84
C TYR A 49 -1.37 -10.21 15.55
N ALA A 50 -0.97 -9.60 14.43
CA ALA A 50 -1.63 -9.80 13.14
C ALA A 50 -1.64 -11.29 12.73
N ALA A 51 -0.53 -12.00 12.93
CA ALA A 51 -0.45 -13.45 12.73
C ALA A 51 -1.42 -14.21 13.63
N SER A 52 -1.50 -13.83 14.92
CA SER A 52 -2.35 -14.51 15.91
C SER A 52 -3.85 -14.40 15.63
N VAL A 53 -4.28 -13.33 14.97
CA VAL A 53 -5.69 -13.11 14.58
C VAL A 53 -6.01 -13.60 13.17
N GLY A 54 -5.03 -14.18 12.45
CA GLY A 54 -5.25 -14.82 11.17
C GLY A 54 -5.10 -13.92 9.94
N ALA A 55 -4.30 -12.86 10.03
CA ALA A 55 -3.90 -12.13 8.83
C ALA A 55 -3.05 -13.04 7.91
N ASP A 56 -3.20 -12.89 6.59
CA ASP A 56 -2.49 -13.73 5.60
C ASP A 56 -1.06 -13.25 5.33
N ALA A 57 -0.80 -11.96 5.51
CA ALA A 57 0.52 -11.34 5.37
C ALA A 57 0.60 -10.02 6.14
N THR A 58 1.81 -9.49 6.26
CA THR A 58 2.06 -8.15 6.82
C THR A 58 2.68 -7.21 5.78
N LEU A 59 2.33 -5.93 5.87
CA LEU A 59 2.94 -4.85 5.10
C LEU A 59 3.83 -4.01 6.02
N GLN A 60 5.14 -4.04 5.77
CA GLN A 60 6.17 -3.44 6.62
C GLN A 60 6.74 -2.18 5.97
N VAL A 61 6.29 -1.02 6.41
CA VAL A 61 6.85 0.25 5.94
C VAL A 61 8.31 0.40 6.41
N VAL A 62 9.15 0.93 5.53
CA VAL A 62 10.52 1.34 5.87
C VAL A 62 10.49 2.28 7.08
N PRO A 63 11.36 2.07 8.11
CA PRO A 63 11.45 2.96 9.26
C PRO A 63 11.56 4.44 8.87
N TYR A 64 10.63 5.22 9.32
CA TYR A 64 10.50 6.65 9.05
C TYR A 64 11.14 7.47 10.17
N TYR A 65 11.56 8.71 9.87
CA TYR A 65 12.11 9.68 10.82
C TYR A 65 13.53 9.40 11.30
N ASN A 66 13.85 8.21 11.81
CA ASN A 66 15.16 7.84 12.39
C ASN A 66 16.26 7.51 11.36
N LYS A 67 15.94 7.51 10.05
CA LYS A 67 16.88 7.44 8.91
C LYS A 67 17.93 6.32 9.04
N PRO A 68 17.54 5.05 9.13
CA PRO A 68 18.48 3.95 9.21
C PRO A 68 19.35 3.87 7.93
N THR A 69 20.56 3.34 8.08
CA THR A 69 21.43 2.96 6.95
C THR A 69 20.82 1.74 6.23
N GLN A 70 21.36 1.38 5.05
CA GLN A 70 20.92 0.17 4.33
C GLN A 70 21.12 -1.10 5.17
N GLU A 71 22.22 -1.17 5.93
CA GLU A 71 22.44 -2.29 6.87
C GLU A 71 21.43 -2.25 8.02
N GLY A 72 21.11 -1.07 8.55
CA GLY A 72 20.06 -0.92 9.56
C GLY A 72 18.69 -1.37 9.07
N LEU A 73 18.33 -1.06 7.81
CA LEU A 73 17.12 -1.54 7.16
C LEU A 73 17.11 -3.07 7.02
N PHE A 74 18.23 -3.65 6.58
CA PHE A 74 18.38 -5.10 6.48
C PHE A 74 18.19 -5.78 7.84
N GLN A 75 18.86 -5.30 8.88
CA GLN A 75 18.77 -5.87 10.23
C GLN A 75 17.36 -5.69 10.83
N HIS A 76 16.70 -4.57 10.57
CA HIS A 76 15.33 -4.32 11.00
C HIS A 76 14.35 -5.38 10.43
N PHE A 77 14.33 -5.54 9.10
CA PHE A 77 13.43 -6.50 8.48
C PHE A 77 13.83 -7.95 8.75
N LYS A 78 15.14 -8.23 8.89
CA LYS A 78 15.61 -9.55 9.31
C LYS A 78 15.11 -9.90 10.70
N ALA A 79 15.21 -8.98 11.67
CA ALA A 79 14.72 -9.23 13.03
C ALA A 79 13.21 -9.49 13.07
N ILE A 80 12.41 -8.79 12.24
CA ILE A 80 10.98 -9.05 12.10
C ILE A 80 10.77 -10.44 11.49
N SER A 81 11.46 -10.74 10.39
CA SER A 81 11.38 -12.04 9.69
C SER A 81 11.74 -13.23 10.60
N ASP A 82 12.77 -13.07 11.44
CA ASP A 82 13.18 -14.11 12.38
C ASP A 82 12.18 -14.31 13.55
N ALA A 83 11.41 -13.27 13.89
CA ALA A 83 10.52 -13.28 15.06
C ALA A 83 9.10 -13.78 14.78
N VAL A 84 8.61 -13.70 13.53
CA VAL A 84 7.24 -14.03 13.18
C VAL A 84 7.18 -14.95 11.96
N ASP A 85 6.34 -15.97 12.03
CA ASP A 85 6.10 -16.91 10.93
C ASP A 85 4.85 -16.47 10.14
N ILE A 86 4.98 -15.34 9.43
CA ILE A 86 3.94 -14.79 8.54
C ILE A 86 4.60 -14.19 7.31
N PRO A 87 4.02 -14.29 6.11
CA PRO A 87 4.51 -13.62 4.92
C PRO A 87 4.64 -12.10 5.10
N ILE A 88 5.75 -11.54 4.64
CA ILE A 88 6.09 -10.11 4.77
C ILE A 88 6.20 -9.47 3.39
N ILE A 89 5.50 -8.37 3.19
CA ILE A 89 5.66 -7.47 2.05
C ILE A 89 6.36 -6.20 2.56
N LEU A 90 7.52 -5.91 2.01
CA LEU A 90 8.25 -4.67 2.30
C LEU A 90 7.49 -3.47 1.70
N TYR A 91 7.58 -2.30 2.33
CA TYR A 91 6.96 -1.09 1.79
C TYR A 91 7.94 0.07 1.77
N ASN A 92 8.35 0.48 0.58
CA ASN A 92 9.25 1.60 0.35
C ASN A 92 8.50 2.83 -0.16
N VAL A 93 8.54 3.92 0.61
CA VAL A 93 7.86 5.19 0.30
C VAL A 93 8.72 6.39 0.74
N PRO A 94 9.86 6.62 0.07
CA PRO A 94 10.86 7.59 0.51
C PRO A 94 10.33 9.02 0.61
N GLY A 95 9.30 9.39 -0.16
CA GLY A 95 8.62 10.68 -0.03
C GLY A 95 7.93 10.92 1.31
N ARG A 96 7.65 9.87 2.08
CA ARG A 96 7.04 9.95 3.44
C ARG A 96 8.03 9.59 4.54
N THR A 97 8.89 8.60 4.30
CA THR A 97 9.78 8.05 5.32
C THR A 97 11.13 8.76 5.37
N VAL A 98 11.53 9.43 4.29
CA VAL A 98 12.89 9.95 4.04
C VAL A 98 13.94 8.84 3.87
N ALA A 99 13.74 7.69 4.50
CA ALA A 99 14.55 6.50 4.27
C ALA A 99 14.13 5.82 2.95
N ASP A 100 15.10 5.31 2.21
CA ASP A 100 14.89 4.68 0.90
C ASP A 100 15.57 3.31 0.85
N LEU A 101 14.78 2.26 0.71
CA LEU A 101 15.23 0.87 0.60
C LEU A 101 15.74 0.62 -0.82
N LYS A 102 17.06 0.51 -0.99
CA LYS A 102 17.71 0.30 -2.30
C LYS A 102 17.50 -1.11 -2.84
N ASN A 103 17.53 -1.27 -4.17
CA ASN A 103 17.34 -2.57 -4.84
C ASN A 103 18.32 -3.64 -4.31
N ASP A 104 19.57 -3.31 -4.06
CA ASP A 104 20.56 -4.26 -3.50
C ASP A 104 20.15 -4.76 -2.11
N THR A 105 19.54 -3.90 -1.28
CA THR A 105 19.06 -4.29 0.04
C THR A 105 17.80 -5.14 -0.07
N VAL A 106 16.90 -4.85 -1.03
CA VAL A 106 15.74 -5.69 -1.33
C VAL A 106 16.20 -7.10 -1.74
N LEU A 107 17.17 -7.21 -2.63
CA LEU A 107 17.70 -8.51 -3.09
C LEU A 107 18.34 -9.32 -1.96
N ARG A 108 19.02 -8.68 -1.00
CA ARG A 108 19.51 -9.36 0.21
C ARG A 108 18.36 -9.83 1.11
N LEU A 109 17.32 -9.01 1.28
CA LEU A 109 16.15 -9.35 2.09
C LEU A 109 15.34 -10.48 1.47
N LEU A 110 15.30 -10.56 0.14
CA LEU A 110 14.63 -11.63 -0.59
C LEU A 110 15.21 -13.02 -0.26
N GLU A 111 16.43 -13.13 0.27
CA GLU A 111 17.01 -14.40 0.73
C GLU A 111 16.29 -14.94 1.99
N LEU A 112 15.58 -14.10 2.73
CA LEU A 112 14.81 -14.50 3.91
C LEU A 112 13.49 -15.20 3.48
N PRO A 113 13.13 -16.35 4.10
CA PRO A 113 12.09 -17.23 3.56
C PRO A 113 10.69 -16.62 3.52
N ASN A 114 10.35 -15.75 4.46
CA ASN A 114 9.02 -15.14 4.58
C ASN A 114 8.91 -13.73 3.97
N ILE A 115 9.99 -13.19 3.37
CA ILE A 115 9.93 -11.95 2.59
C ILE A 115 9.45 -12.31 1.19
N ILE A 116 8.19 -11.97 0.87
CA ILE A 116 7.50 -12.42 -0.35
C ILE A 116 7.25 -11.31 -1.38
N GLY A 117 7.51 -10.06 -1.05
CA GLY A 117 7.25 -8.98 -1.99
C GLY A 117 7.66 -7.60 -1.51
N LEU A 118 7.47 -6.66 -2.41
CA LEU A 118 7.71 -5.23 -2.19
C LEU A 118 6.53 -4.42 -2.71
N LYS A 119 5.98 -3.52 -1.88
CA LYS A 119 5.20 -2.37 -2.33
C LYS A 119 6.16 -1.23 -2.62
N ASP A 120 6.32 -0.87 -3.89
CA ASP A 120 7.16 0.24 -4.33
C ASP A 120 6.31 1.50 -4.58
N ALA A 121 6.52 2.52 -3.75
CA ALA A 121 5.91 3.84 -3.89
C ALA A 121 6.97 4.93 -4.19
N THR A 122 8.04 4.58 -4.88
CA THR A 122 9.05 5.54 -5.34
C THR A 122 8.57 6.34 -6.56
N GLY A 123 7.70 5.75 -7.39
CA GLY A 123 7.30 6.29 -8.70
C GLY A 123 8.38 6.13 -9.78
N ASP A 124 9.51 5.52 -9.47
CA ASP A 124 10.63 5.30 -10.39
C ASP A 124 10.48 3.95 -11.12
N LEU A 125 9.84 4.00 -12.30
CA LEU A 125 9.64 2.81 -13.13
C LEU A 125 10.97 2.23 -13.67
N GLY A 126 12.00 3.05 -13.87
CA GLY A 126 13.32 2.58 -14.29
C GLY A 126 13.96 1.72 -13.20
N ARG A 127 13.91 2.17 -11.96
CA ARG A 127 14.34 1.42 -10.78
C ARG A 127 13.54 0.13 -10.58
N ALA A 128 12.23 0.18 -10.77
CA ALA A 128 11.38 -1.02 -10.68
C ALA A 128 11.74 -2.03 -11.78
N SER A 129 11.98 -1.57 -13.02
CA SER A 129 12.44 -2.40 -14.14
C SER A 129 13.79 -3.07 -13.85
N GLU A 130 14.74 -2.31 -13.28
CA GLU A 130 16.02 -2.88 -12.85
C GLU A 130 15.83 -3.98 -11.82
N LEU A 131 15.01 -3.74 -10.77
CA LEU A 131 14.75 -4.75 -9.76
C LEU A 131 14.10 -6.00 -10.35
N LEU A 132 13.05 -5.83 -11.17
CA LEU A 132 12.38 -6.95 -11.86
C LEU A 132 13.36 -7.80 -12.68
N SER A 133 14.31 -7.16 -13.39
CA SER A 133 15.31 -7.86 -14.20
C SER A 133 16.33 -8.67 -13.39
N ARG A 134 16.50 -8.35 -12.11
CA ARG A 134 17.47 -8.97 -11.19
C ARG A 134 16.82 -10.01 -10.25
N LEU A 135 15.49 -10.16 -10.28
CA LEU A 135 14.81 -11.16 -9.46
C LEU A 135 15.21 -12.59 -9.89
N PRO A 136 15.50 -13.50 -8.95
CA PRO A 136 15.76 -14.89 -9.26
C PRO A 136 14.52 -15.54 -9.86
N LYS A 137 14.70 -16.38 -10.89
CA LYS A 137 13.58 -17.01 -11.61
C LYS A 137 12.95 -18.19 -10.87
N ASP A 138 13.67 -18.74 -9.91
CA ASP A 138 13.30 -19.89 -9.10
C ASP A 138 12.62 -19.53 -7.79
N ARG A 139 12.36 -18.22 -7.56
CA ARG A 139 11.71 -17.72 -6.38
C ARG A 139 10.63 -16.69 -6.72
N GLU A 140 9.43 -16.92 -6.22
CA GLU A 140 8.35 -15.95 -6.31
C GLU A 140 8.61 -14.76 -5.41
N PHE A 141 8.58 -13.57 -6.00
CA PHE A 141 8.65 -12.29 -5.29
C PHE A 141 7.79 -11.26 -6.02
N ALA A 142 6.76 -10.78 -5.35
CA ALA A 142 5.79 -9.87 -5.94
C ALA A 142 6.20 -8.40 -5.79
N ILE A 143 6.22 -7.64 -6.88
CA ILE A 143 6.37 -6.17 -6.84
C ILE A 143 5.02 -5.53 -7.09
N TYR A 144 4.48 -4.85 -6.09
CA TYR A 144 3.23 -4.09 -6.17
C TYR A 144 3.54 -2.59 -6.31
N SER A 145 2.81 -1.90 -7.17
CA SER A 145 2.84 -0.44 -7.16
C SER A 145 2.24 0.12 -5.88
N GLY A 146 2.84 1.16 -5.33
CA GLY A 146 2.27 1.99 -4.28
C GLY A 146 1.65 3.29 -4.81
N ASN A 147 1.72 3.52 -6.15
CA ASN A 147 1.26 4.73 -6.83
C ASN A 147 0.21 4.36 -7.87
N ASP A 148 -0.99 4.90 -7.74
CA ASP A 148 -2.12 4.56 -8.61
C ASP A 148 -1.90 4.98 -10.07
N ASP A 149 -1.34 6.16 -10.29
CA ASP A 149 -1.12 6.78 -11.61
C ASP A 149 -0.10 6.05 -12.49
N SER A 150 0.82 5.30 -11.90
CA SER A 150 1.84 4.51 -12.61
C SER A 150 1.67 2.99 -12.46
N ALA A 151 0.60 2.56 -11.76
CA ALA A 151 0.37 1.14 -11.46
C ALA A 151 0.24 0.28 -12.71
N LEU A 152 -0.55 0.73 -13.70
CA LEU A 152 -0.71 -0.02 -14.95
C LEU A 152 0.62 -0.22 -15.67
N ALA A 153 1.45 0.82 -15.75
CA ALA A 153 2.78 0.72 -16.39
C ALA A 153 3.66 -0.30 -15.67
N LEU A 154 3.71 -0.27 -14.32
CA LEU A 154 4.47 -1.26 -13.54
C LEU A 154 3.98 -2.68 -13.78
N MET A 155 2.67 -2.89 -13.81
CA MET A 155 2.09 -4.22 -14.05
C MET A 155 2.45 -4.76 -15.43
N LEU A 156 2.41 -3.93 -16.48
CA LEU A 156 2.81 -4.30 -17.83
C LEU A 156 4.31 -4.61 -17.97
N MET A 157 5.13 -4.14 -17.02
CA MET A 157 6.56 -4.48 -16.93
C MET A 157 6.83 -5.77 -16.14
N GLY A 158 5.79 -6.39 -15.55
CA GLY A 158 5.92 -7.61 -14.75
C GLY A 158 5.59 -7.43 -13.25
N GLY A 159 5.07 -6.27 -12.86
CA GLY A 159 4.53 -6.07 -11.51
C GLY A 159 3.29 -6.92 -11.23
N ALA A 160 3.08 -7.29 -9.98
CA ALA A 160 2.02 -8.20 -9.56
C ALA A 160 0.67 -7.50 -9.29
N GLY A 161 0.64 -6.17 -9.25
CA GLY A 161 -0.58 -5.42 -8.94
C GLY A 161 -0.30 -4.07 -8.31
N VAL A 162 -1.29 -3.53 -7.59
CA VAL A 162 -1.21 -2.25 -6.89
C VAL A 162 -1.83 -2.33 -5.49
N ILE A 163 -1.19 -1.72 -4.51
CA ILE A 163 -1.77 -1.47 -3.19
C ILE A 163 -2.21 0.00 -3.18
N SER A 164 -3.43 0.21 -3.59
CA SER A 164 -4.02 1.43 -4.12
C SER A 164 -4.67 2.33 -3.07
N VAL A 165 -4.66 3.63 -3.28
CA VAL A 165 -5.54 4.60 -2.61
C VAL A 165 -6.89 4.68 -3.34
N THR A 166 -6.88 4.72 -4.66
CA THR A 166 -8.09 4.79 -5.49
C THR A 166 -9.02 3.60 -5.26
N ALA A 167 -8.50 2.43 -4.91
CA ALA A 167 -9.31 1.24 -4.60
C ALA A 167 -10.24 1.43 -3.40
N ASN A 168 -9.99 2.39 -2.49
CA ASN A 168 -10.93 2.72 -1.42
C ASN A 168 -12.22 3.36 -1.95
N VAL A 169 -12.13 4.07 -3.07
CA VAL A 169 -13.23 4.85 -3.66
C VAL A 169 -13.86 4.13 -4.85
N ALA A 170 -13.05 3.45 -5.68
CA ALA A 170 -13.47 2.74 -6.87
C ALA A 170 -12.91 1.30 -6.92
N PRO A 171 -13.24 0.43 -5.94
CA PRO A 171 -12.64 -0.90 -5.80
C PRO A 171 -12.91 -1.81 -7.01
N GLU A 172 -14.12 -1.78 -7.57
CA GLU A 172 -14.48 -2.61 -8.71
C GLU A 172 -13.65 -2.28 -9.96
N LEU A 173 -13.55 -0.99 -10.31
CA LEU A 173 -12.79 -0.57 -11.49
C LEU A 173 -11.29 -0.85 -11.31
N MET A 174 -10.73 -0.63 -10.10
CA MET A 174 -9.34 -0.97 -9.82
C MET A 174 -9.09 -2.47 -9.93
N SER A 175 -9.96 -3.29 -9.39
CA SER A 175 -9.85 -4.75 -9.49
C SER A 175 -9.92 -5.23 -10.95
N ARG A 176 -10.85 -4.70 -11.75
CA ARG A 176 -10.99 -5.03 -13.17
C ARG A 176 -9.76 -4.60 -13.98
N MET A 177 -9.27 -3.38 -13.76
CA MET A 177 -8.04 -2.89 -14.41
C MET A 177 -6.86 -3.83 -14.13
N CYS A 178 -6.67 -4.21 -12.87
CA CYS A 178 -5.60 -5.14 -12.49
C CYS A 178 -5.78 -6.52 -13.13
N ALA A 179 -6.99 -7.07 -13.12
CA ALA A 179 -7.26 -8.38 -13.73
C ALA A 179 -6.99 -8.37 -15.25
N MET A 180 -7.42 -7.33 -15.97
CA MET A 180 -7.14 -7.16 -17.39
C MET A 180 -5.64 -7.01 -17.67
N ALA A 181 -4.93 -6.19 -16.89
CA ALA A 181 -3.49 -6.00 -17.05
C ALA A 181 -2.71 -7.31 -16.85
N LEU A 182 -3.05 -8.08 -15.81
CA LEU A 182 -2.43 -9.38 -15.52
C LEU A 182 -2.78 -10.46 -16.56
N ALA A 183 -3.94 -10.33 -17.21
CA ALA A 183 -4.35 -11.19 -18.33
C ALA A 183 -3.78 -10.74 -19.69
N ASN A 184 -2.91 -9.71 -19.73
CA ASN A 184 -2.39 -9.08 -20.94
C ASN A 184 -3.46 -8.43 -21.85
N ASP A 185 -4.64 -8.12 -21.33
CA ASP A 185 -5.62 -7.26 -21.99
C ASP A 185 -5.23 -5.78 -21.76
N VAL A 186 -4.21 -5.36 -22.49
CA VAL A 186 -3.64 -4.01 -22.36
C VAL A 186 -4.64 -2.93 -22.74
N MET A 187 -5.48 -3.18 -23.76
CA MET A 187 -6.44 -2.19 -24.24
C MET A 187 -7.58 -1.99 -23.24
N GLY A 188 -8.15 -3.09 -22.71
CA GLY A 188 -9.19 -3.00 -21.69
C GLY A 188 -8.70 -2.40 -20.38
N ALA A 189 -7.49 -2.78 -19.94
CA ALA A 189 -6.87 -2.19 -18.75
C ALA A 189 -6.63 -0.68 -18.91
N ARG A 190 -6.16 -0.25 -20.09
CA ARG A 190 -5.91 1.15 -20.41
C ARG A 190 -7.20 1.98 -20.40
N GLU A 191 -8.28 1.48 -20.98
CA GLU A 191 -9.58 2.18 -20.99
C GLU A 191 -10.05 2.49 -19.56
N ILE A 192 -9.94 1.52 -18.65
CA ILE A 192 -10.29 1.73 -17.24
C ILE A 192 -9.32 2.71 -16.58
N ASN A 193 -8.01 2.57 -16.81
CA ASN A 193 -6.99 3.46 -16.25
C ASN A 193 -7.23 4.92 -16.68
N ASP A 194 -7.51 5.16 -17.96
CA ASP A 194 -7.77 6.49 -18.50
C ASP A 194 -9.00 7.13 -17.82
N ARG A 195 -10.05 6.34 -17.57
CA ARG A 195 -11.22 6.76 -16.80
C ARG A 195 -10.89 7.09 -15.34
N LEU A 196 -10.01 6.32 -14.70
CA LEU A 196 -9.62 6.51 -13.31
C LEU A 196 -8.53 7.57 -13.11
N MET A 197 -7.84 8.01 -14.17
CA MET A 197 -6.72 8.95 -14.06
C MET A 197 -7.06 10.26 -13.33
N PRO A 198 -8.24 10.89 -13.50
CA PRO A 198 -8.64 12.02 -12.67
C PRO A 198 -8.69 11.69 -11.17
N LEU A 199 -9.19 10.50 -10.79
CA LEU A 199 -9.19 10.04 -9.40
C LEU A 199 -7.78 9.79 -8.88
N HIS A 200 -6.93 9.11 -9.65
CA HIS A 200 -5.53 8.86 -9.27
C HIS A 200 -4.80 10.15 -8.92
N LYS A 201 -5.10 11.23 -9.64
CA LYS A 201 -4.51 12.55 -9.41
C LYS A 201 -5.17 13.29 -8.24
N GLU A 202 -6.50 13.40 -8.26
CA GLU A 202 -7.21 14.28 -7.34
C GLU A 202 -7.31 13.71 -5.93
N LEU A 203 -7.21 12.39 -5.73
CA LEU A 203 -7.13 11.78 -4.40
C LEU A 203 -5.83 12.13 -3.64
N PHE A 204 -4.89 12.79 -4.31
CA PHE A 204 -3.63 13.28 -3.72
C PHE A 204 -3.48 14.81 -3.79
N CYS A 205 -4.55 15.57 -4.09
CA CYS A 205 -4.50 17.04 -4.11
C CYS A 205 -4.28 17.65 -2.73
N GLU A 206 -4.49 16.87 -1.67
CA GLU A 206 -4.02 17.10 -0.29
C GLU A 206 -3.45 15.77 0.26
N PRO A 207 -2.70 15.78 1.37
CA PRO A 207 -2.06 14.58 1.89
C PRO A 207 -3.05 13.43 2.16
N ASN A 208 -2.76 12.24 1.64
CA ASN A 208 -3.51 11.02 1.96
C ASN A 208 -3.43 10.73 3.48
N PRO A 209 -4.57 10.44 4.17
CA PRO A 209 -5.88 10.07 3.66
C PRO A 209 -6.96 11.18 3.66
N ILE A 210 -6.61 12.44 3.67
CA ILE A 210 -7.59 13.56 3.72
C ILE A 210 -8.64 13.38 2.62
N VAL A 211 -8.19 13.24 1.37
CA VAL A 211 -9.09 13.23 0.20
C VAL A 211 -9.91 11.95 0.08
N PRO A 212 -9.34 10.73 0.20
CA PRO A 212 -10.16 9.52 0.13
C PRO A 212 -11.18 9.43 1.26
N LYS A 213 -10.89 9.94 2.47
CA LYS A 213 -11.90 10.00 3.56
C LYS A 213 -13.03 10.96 3.24
N TRP A 214 -12.72 12.14 2.69
CA TRP A 214 -13.74 13.07 2.22
C TRP A 214 -14.59 12.46 1.10
N ALA A 215 -13.95 11.79 0.14
CA ALA A 215 -14.64 11.11 -0.96
C ALA A 215 -15.61 10.03 -0.45
N LEU A 216 -15.16 9.16 0.44
CA LEU A 216 -16.01 8.13 1.05
C LEU A 216 -17.18 8.73 1.84
N HIS A 217 -16.96 9.84 2.56
CA HIS A 217 -18.03 10.58 3.22
C HIS A 217 -19.02 11.15 2.19
N ARG A 218 -18.53 11.76 1.10
CA ARG A 218 -19.35 12.30 0.03
C ARG A 218 -20.20 11.22 -0.67
N MET A 219 -19.68 9.99 -0.76
CA MET A 219 -20.40 8.80 -1.24
C MET A 219 -21.40 8.24 -0.22
N GLY A 220 -21.45 8.77 1.00
CA GLY A 220 -22.35 8.29 2.06
C GLY A 220 -21.91 6.98 2.75
N LEU A 221 -20.64 6.57 2.57
CA LEU A 221 -20.12 5.30 3.07
C LEU A 221 -19.55 5.38 4.48
N ILE A 222 -19.05 6.56 4.89
CA ILE A 222 -18.52 6.78 6.24
C ILE A 222 -19.00 8.13 6.79
N PRO A 223 -19.00 8.33 8.13
CA PRO A 223 -19.22 9.65 8.73
C PRO A 223 -18.07 10.60 8.39
N PRO A 224 -18.28 11.95 8.52
CA PRO A 224 -17.21 12.91 8.33
C PRO A 224 -16.19 12.82 9.47
N GLY A 225 -14.96 13.17 9.19
CA GLY A 225 -13.92 13.30 10.20
C GLY A 225 -12.59 12.69 9.78
N ILE A 226 -11.55 13.20 10.41
CA ILE A 226 -10.17 12.75 10.30
C ILE A 226 -9.44 13.15 11.58
N ARG A 227 -8.47 12.37 12.02
CA ARG A 227 -7.72 12.67 13.25
C ARG A 227 -6.62 13.71 13.01
N LEU A 228 -6.46 14.62 13.94
CA LEU A 228 -5.29 15.51 13.94
C LEU A 228 -3.97 14.69 13.95
N PRO A 229 -2.91 15.21 13.33
CA PRO A 229 -2.73 16.56 12.79
C PRO A 229 -3.33 16.81 11.41
N LEU A 230 -3.94 15.80 10.77
CA LEU A 230 -4.65 16.01 9.51
C LEU A 230 -6.01 16.66 9.76
N THR A 231 -6.47 17.46 8.78
CA THR A 231 -7.73 18.19 8.83
C THR A 231 -8.66 17.73 7.70
N PRO A 232 -9.97 18.00 7.77
CA PRO A 232 -10.86 17.77 6.65
C PRO A 232 -10.37 18.48 5.37
N LEU A 233 -10.71 17.90 4.20
CA LEU A 233 -10.39 18.46 2.89
C LEU A 233 -10.79 19.94 2.80
N SER A 234 -9.89 20.77 2.31
CA SER A 234 -10.12 22.20 2.10
C SER A 234 -11.32 22.44 1.18
N PRO A 235 -12.26 23.34 1.53
CA PRO A 235 -13.45 23.60 0.70
C PRO A 235 -13.13 23.99 -0.74
N SER A 236 -11.99 24.65 -0.97
CA SER A 236 -11.52 25.02 -2.32
C SER A 236 -11.18 23.81 -3.21
N LYS A 237 -11.08 22.61 -2.64
CA LYS A 237 -10.77 21.36 -3.34
C LYS A 237 -12.01 20.49 -3.61
N HIS A 238 -13.14 20.76 -2.97
CA HIS A 238 -14.32 19.93 -3.05
C HIS A 238 -14.79 19.72 -4.50
N GLU A 239 -14.93 20.80 -5.26
CA GLU A 239 -15.45 20.73 -6.64
C GLU A 239 -14.55 19.91 -7.57
N GLN A 240 -13.22 20.04 -7.47
CA GLN A 240 -12.30 19.26 -8.32
C GLN A 240 -12.34 17.77 -8.00
N VAL A 241 -12.43 17.40 -6.71
CA VAL A 241 -12.54 16.01 -6.27
C VAL A 241 -13.90 15.43 -6.67
N GLU A 242 -14.98 16.20 -6.51
CA GLU A 242 -16.34 15.78 -6.90
C GLU A 242 -16.42 15.49 -8.41
N ARG A 243 -15.84 16.35 -9.24
CA ARG A 243 -15.72 16.08 -10.70
C ARG A 243 -14.97 14.78 -11.01
N ALA A 244 -13.88 14.52 -10.27
CA ALA A 244 -13.13 13.26 -10.45
C ALA A 244 -13.95 12.02 -10.04
N LEU A 245 -14.75 12.12 -8.96
CA LEU A 245 -15.67 11.06 -8.52
C LEU A 245 -16.75 10.79 -9.59
N MET A 246 -17.34 11.84 -10.19
CA MET A 246 -18.31 11.70 -11.30
C MET A 246 -17.70 11.01 -12.52
N VAL A 247 -16.50 11.41 -12.95
CA VAL A 247 -15.81 10.80 -14.09
C VAL A 247 -15.49 9.32 -13.79
N GLY A 248 -15.06 9.03 -12.57
CA GLY A 248 -14.85 7.66 -12.10
C GLY A 248 -16.13 6.83 -12.01
N GLY A 249 -17.31 7.49 -11.95
CA GLY A 249 -18.60 6.83 -11.76
C GLY A 249 -18.83 6.38 -10.32
N CYS A 250 -18.26 7.11 -9.37
CA CYS A 250 -18.39 6.82 -7.93
C CYS A 250 -19.60 7.52 -7.30
N ILE A 251 -20.08 8.60 -7.92
CA ILE A 251 -21.28 9.36 -7.56
C ILE A 251 -22.02 9.78 -8.83
#